data_4bc6a46ef787602a0e0da8816a895405
#
_entry.id   4bc6a46ef787602a0e0da8816a895405
#
_cell.length_a   1.000
_cell.length_b   1.000
_cell.length_c   1.000
_cell.angle_alpha   90.00
_cell.angle_beta   90.00
_cell.angle_gamma   90.00
#
_symmetry.space_group_name_H-M   'P 1'
#
loop_
_entity.id
_entity.type
_entity.pdbx_description
1 polymer ?
#
loop_
_entity_poly.entity_id
_entity_poly.type
_entity_poly.pdbx_seq_one_letter_code
_entity_poly.pdbx_strand_id
1 'polypeptide(L)'
;MTDHGIKVIADHYGKKHQTIKTMEELAELIQALAREDVENIKEELADVMVMLEQIKYLYGFSEIEINRIMFDKIVRQLRRAGE
;
A
#
# COMPACT_ATOMS: atom_id res chain seq x y z
N MET A 1 -17.13 2.87 5.31
CA MET A 1 -17.23 1.40 5.18
C MET A 1 -15.87 0.76 5.39
N THR A 2 -14.94 1.10 4.54
CA THR A 2 -13.61 0.47 4.53
C THR A 2 -12.78 0.80 5.76
N ASP A 3 -12.84 2.04 6.27
CA ASP A 3 -12.03 2.45 7.42
C ASP A 3 -12.27 1.59 8.65
N HIS A 4 -13.52 1.29 8.94
CA HIS A 4 -13.84 0.45 10.09
C HIS A 4 -13.29 -0.97 9.89
N GLY A 5 -13.52 -1.56 8.73
CA GLY A 5 -13.03 -2.90 8.41
C GLY A 5 -11.52 -2.97 8.47
N ILE A 6 -10.84 -1.99 7.91
CA ILE A 6 -9.38 -1.89 7.94
C ILE A 6 -8.87 -1.91 9.38
N LYS A 7 -9.46 -1.08 10.25
CA LYS A 7 -9.04 -0.99 11.66
C LYS A 7 -9.29 -2.27 12.43
N VAL A 8 -10.45 -2.90 12.21
CA VAL A 8 -10.80 -4.17 12.88
C VAL A 8 -9.78 -5.25 12.53
N ILE A 9 -9.47 -5.40 11.25
CA ILE A 9 -8.51 -6.42 10.81
C ILE A 9 -7.12 -6.12 11.34
N ALA A 10 -6.69 -4.87 11.20
CA ALA A 10 -5.36 -4.45 11.67
C ALA A 10 -5.17 -4.69 13.16
N ASP A 11 -6.17 -4.31 13.96
CA ASP A 11 -6.11 -4.51 15.41
C ASP A 11 -6.14 -5.98 15.80
N HIS A 12 -6.88 -6.79 15.05
CA HIS A 12 -6.97 -8.23 15.32
C HIS A 12 -5.61 -8.92 15.19
N TYR A 13 -4.88 -8.65 14.11
CA TYR A 13 -3.60 -9.31 13.84
C TYR A 13 -2.41 -8.56 14.42
N GLY A 14 -2.51 -7.27 14.55
CA GLY A 14 -1.46 -6.44 15.13
C GLY A 14 -0.37 -6.02 14.17
N LYS A 15 0.43 -5.07 14.63
CA LYS A 15 1.43 -4.39 13.81
C LYS A 15 2.49 -5.33 13.24
N LYS A 16 3.04 -6.20 14.08
CA LYS A 16 4.11 -7.11 13.64
C LYS A 16 3.62 -8.07 12.56
N HIS A 17 2.48 -8.72 12.81
CA HIS A 17 1.90 -9.68 11.88
C HIS A 17 1.57 -9.01 10.55
N GLN A 18 0.91 -7.85 10.60
CA GLN A 18 0.46 -7.17 9.38
C GLN A 18 1.61 -6.53 8.61
N THR A 19 2.70 -6.16 9.27
CA THR A 19 3.91 -5.71 8.58
C THR A 19 4.47 -6.85 7.72
N ILE A 20 4.58 -8.05 8.29
CA ILE A 20 5.07 -9.22 7.56
C ILE A 20 4.12 -9.59 6.43
N LYS A 21 2.81 -9.57 6.71
CA LYS A 21 1.80 -9.87 5.69
C LYS A 21 1.87 -8.89 4.53
N THR A 22 2.11 -7.62 4.82
CA THR A 22 2.27 -6.59 3.77
C THR A 22 3.46 -6.92 2.88
N MET A 23 4.57 -7.35 3.48
CA MET A 23 5.76 -7.75 2.71
C MET A 23 5.44 -8.91 1.78
N GLU A 24 4.68 -9.89 2.25
CA GLU A 24 4.26 -11.04 1.43
C GLU A 24 3.41 -10.59 0.25
N GLU A 25 2.43 -9.71 0.49
CA GLU A 25 1.56 -9.21 -0.57
C GLU A 25 2.33 -8.37 -1.60
N LEU A 26 3.29 -7.58 -1.13
CA LEU A 26 4.16 -6.82 -2.03
C LEU A 26 4.99 -7.75 -2.92
N ALA A 27 5.51 -8.84 -2.35
CA ALA A 27 6.27 -9.83 -3.11
C ALA A 27 5.40 -10.48 -4.19
N GLU A 28 4.15 -10.79 -3.88
CA GLU A 28 3.22 -11.37 -4.84
C GLU A 28 2.88 -10.39 -5.97
N LEU A 29 2.76 -9.10 -5.65
CA LEU A 29 2.56 -8.07 -6.68
C LEU A 29 3.78 -7.97 -7.60
N ILE A 30 4.98 -8.05 -7.04
CA ILE A 30 6.21 -8.05 -7.84
C ILE A 30 6.18 -9.22 -8.83
N GLN A 31 5.82 -10.41 -8.39
CA GLN A 31 5.74 -11.58 -9.26
C GLN A 31 4.70 -11.41 -10.36
N ALA A 32 3.54 -10.89 -10.01
CA ALA A 32 2.47 -10.66 -10.97
C ALA A 32 2.91 -9.67 -12.05
N LEU A 33 3.59 -8.60 -11.64
CA LEU A 33 4.11 -7.60 -12.58
C LEU A 33 5.17 -8.20 -13.50
N ALA A 34 6.07 -9.02 -12.94
CA ALA A 34 7.14 -9.67 -13.72
C ALA A 34 6.58 -10.62 -14.78
N ARG A 35 5.46 -11.27 -14.49
CA ARG A 35 4.80 -12.20 -15.41
C ARG A 35 3.86 -11.51 -16.40
N GLU A 36 3.60 -10.23 -16.20
CA GLU A 36 2.68 -9.45 -17.01
C GLU A 36 1.27 -10.06 -17.07
N ASP A 37 0.87 -10.72 -15.99
CA ASP A 37 -0.45 -11.33 -15.85
C ASP A 37 -1.42 -10.27 -15.34
N VAL A 38 -2.14 -9.65 -16.26
CA VAL A 38 -2.99 -8.48 -15.99
C VAL A 38 -4.04 -8.74 -14.92
N GLU A 39 -4.71 -9.88 -15.00
CA GLU A 39 -5.76 -10.20 -14.01
C GLU A 39 -5.16 -10.42 -12.63
N ASN A 40 -4.02 -11.07 -12.55
CA ASN A 40 -3.34 -11.30 -11.29
C ASN A 40 -2.76 -9.98 -10.73
N ILE A 41 -2.26 -9.10 -11.60
CA ILE A 41 -1.80 -7.77 -11.17
C ILE A 41 -2.94 -7.02 -10.49
N LYS A 42 -4.14 -7.08 -11.05
CA LYS A 42 -5.32 -6.41 -10.49
C LYS A 42 -5.63 -6.93 -9.08
N GLU A 43 -5.65 -8.26 -8.92
CA GLU A 43 -5.92 -8.90 -7.64
C GLU A 43 -4.86 -8.53 -6.59
N GLU A 44 -3.59 -8.67 -6.97
CA GLU A 44 -2.48 -8.40 -6.05
C GLU A 44 -2.40 -6.91 -5.70
N LEU A 45 -2.69 -6.03 -6.66
CA LEU A 45 -2.73 -4.60 -6.39
C LEU A 45 -3.79 -4.28 -5.33
N ALA A 46 -4.98 -4.88 -5.46
CA ALA A 46 -6.04 -4.68 -4.48
C ALA A 46 -5.61 -5.15 -3.09
N ASP A 47 -4.99 -6.33 -3.01
CA ASP A 47 -4.49 -6.87 -1.75
C ASP A 47 -3.46 -5.94 -1.11
N VAL A 48 -2.51 -5.44 -1.91
CA VAL A 48 -1.49 -4.51 -1.43
C VAL A 48 -2.13 -3.21 -0.92
N MET A 49 -3.10 -2.68 -1.65
CA MET A 49 -3.76 -1.43 -1.24
C MET A 49 -4.47 -1.58 0.10
N VAL A 50 -5.13 -2.72 0.32
CA VAL A 50 -5.76 -3.03 1.62
C VAL A 50 -4.72 -3.06 2.72
N MET A 51 -3.58 -3.71 2.47
CA MET A 51 -2.50 -3.80 3.47
C MET A 51 -1.87 -2.43 3.74
N LEU A 52 -1.69 -1.60 2.71
CA LEU A 52 -1.10 -0.27 2.90
C LEU A 52 -1.98 0.63 3.79
N GLU A 53 -3.30 0.50 3.69
CA GLU A 53 -4.20 1.23 4.59
C GLU A 53 -4.04 0.77 6.03
N GLN A 54 -3.83 -0.53 6.24
CA GLN A 54 -3.58 -1.06 7.58
C GLN A 54 -2.24 -0.58 8.13
N ILE A 55 -1.21 -0.52 7.31
CA ILE A 55 0.12 -0.02 7.70
C ILE A 55 0.01 1.44 8.15
N LYS A 56 -0.67 2.28 7.40
CA LYS A 56 -0.85 3.68 7.79
C LYS A 56 -1.51 3.79 9.17
N TYR A 57 -2.55 3.01 9.38
CA TYR A 57 -3.26 2.99 10.65
C TYR A 57 -2.39 2.48 11.81
N LEU A 58 -1.74 1.34 11.60
CA LEU A 58 -0.94 0.70 12.66
C LEU A 58 0.28 1.50 13.06
N TYR A 59 0.90 2.21 12.10
CA TYR A 59 2.06 3.04 12.37
C TYR A 59 1.70 4.47 12.78
N GLY A 60 0.41 4.80 12.72
CA GLY A 60 -0.05 6.14 13.11
C GLY A 60 0.29 7.24 12.12
N PHE A 61 0.45 6.90 10.85
CA PHE A 61 0.72 7.90 9.82
C PHE A 61 -0.58 8.59 9.42
N SER A 62 -0.58 9.91 9.37
CA SER A 62 -1.77 10.65 8.94
C SER A 62 -1.85 10.70 7.42
N GLU A 63 -3.08 10.78 6.90
CA GLU A 63 -3.31 10.96 5.46
C GLU A 63 -2.63 12.23 4.95
N ILE A 64 -2.67 13.30 5.75
CA ILE A 64 -2.08 14.58 5.36
C ILE A 64 -0.56 14.44 5.19
N GLU A 65 0.10 13.76 6.12
CA GLU A 65 1.55 13.53 6.03
C GLU A 65 1.93 12.73 4.79
N ILE A 66 1.25 11.63 4.57
CA ILE A 66 1.54 10.74 3.44
C ILE A 66 1.25 11.47 2.13
N ASN A 67 0.13 12.17 2.04
CA ASN A 67 -0.23 12.91 0.83
C ASN A 67 0.78 14.02 0.52
N ARG A 68 1.30 14.68 1.54
CA ARG A 68 2.32 15.72 1.36
C ARG A 68 3.60 15.13 0.77
N ILE A 69 4.04 14.00 1.33
CA ILE A 69 5.23 13.30 0.82
C ILE A 69 5.00 12.85 -0.62
N MET A 70 3.83 12.30 -0.92
CA MET A 70 3.47 11.88 -2.27
C MET A 70 3.50 13.05 -3.26
N PHE A 71 2.96 14.19 -2.85
CA PHE A 71 2.96 15.38 -3.69
C PHE A 71 4.38 15.80 -4.06
N ASP A 72 5.29 15.84 -3.07
CA ASP A 72 6.68 16.22 -3.31
C ASP A 72 7.38 15.24 -4.27
N LYS A 73 7.07 13.95 -4.13
CA LYS A 73 7.62 12.91 -5.02
C LYS A 73 7.09 13.04 -6.43
N ILE A 74 5.80 13.36 -6.59
CA ILE A 74 5.19 13.59 -7.89
C ILE A 74 5.85 14.77 -8.59
N VAL A 75 6.04 15.87 -7.87
CA VAL A 75 6.70 17.06 -8.42
C VAL A 75 8.11 16.71 -8.91
N ARG A 76 8.85 15.94 -8.11
CA ARG A 76 10.20 15.51 -8.48
C ARG A 76 10.22 14.66 -9.74
N GLN A 77 9.28 13.72 -9.83
CA GLN A 77 9.18 12.85 -11.01
C GLN A 77 8.79 13.63 -12.26
N LEU A 78 7.90 14.61 -12.11
CA LEU A 78 7.53 15.47 -13.23
C LEU A 78 8.73 16.25 -13.75
N ARG A 79 9.58 16.78 -12.87
CA ARG A 79 10.79 17.49 -13.26
C ARG A 79 11.74 16.57 -14.02
N ARG A 80 11.91 15.34 -13.55
CA ARG A 80 12.77 14.34 -14.24
C ARG A 80 12.24 14.00 -15.62
N ALA A 81 10.92 14.02 -15.77
CA ALA A 81 10.28 13.73 -17.07
C ALA A 81 10.26 14.94 -18.01
N GLY A 82 10.78 16.10 -17.57
CA GLY A 82 10.83 17.30 -18.37
C GLY A 82 9.59 18.17 -18.32
N GLU A 83 8.77 17.98 -17.31
CA GLU A 83 7.52 18.78 -17.14
C GLU A 83 7.69 19.98 -16.25
#